data_7fa8e171b80fd5433ac7ca64dccb4e82
#
_entry.id   7fa8e171b80fd5433ac7ca64dccb4e82
#
_cell.length_a   1.000
_cell.length_b   1.000
_cell.length_c   1.000
_cell.angle_alpha   90.00
_cell.angle_beta   90.00
_cell.angle_gamma   90.00
#
_symmetry.space_group_name_H-M   'P 1'
#
loop_
_entity.id
_entity.type
_entity.pdbx_description
1 polymer ?
#
loop_
_entity_poly.entity_id
_entity_poly.type
_entity_poly.pdbx_seq_one_letter_code
_entity_poly.pdbx_strand_id
1 'polypeptide(L)'
;MERYTRKLLNISKVLNGLGAGKFPLLIGLSEVENRNVVSDLVNKTVLADGNYGIVHTDSPDTRGIDVALLYRKDSFRLLHNAFFPVHLKSGETTRDILYCEGILAPNDTLHVFVCHFPSMRGGEAKSEWKRVKAASVVRQ
;
A
#
# COMPACT_ATOMS: atom_id res chain seq x y z
N MET A 1 16.33 18.62 -1.97
CA MET A 1 15.95 17.97 -3.24
C MET A 1 16.75 16.68 -3.50
N GLU A 2 18.05 16.70 -3.35
CA GLU A 2 18.93 15.55 -3.62
C GLU A 2 18.62 14.28 -2.76
N ARG A 3 18.36 14.45 -1.45
CA ARG A 3 18.04 13.32 -0.56
C ARG A 3 16.73 12.62 -0.90
N TYR A 4 15.70 13.39 -1.24
CA TYR A 4 14.39 12.86 -1.63
C TYR A 4 14.49 12.04 -2.92
N THR A 5 15.07 12.62 -3.97
CA THR A 5 15.25 11.95 -5.26
C THR A 5 16.07 10.66 -5.12
N ARG A 6 17.17 10.71 -4.35
CA ARG A 6 18.00 9.54 -4.09
C ARG A 6 17.24 8.43 -3.37
N LYS A 7 16.35 8.77 -2.42
CA LYS A 7 15.50 7.80 -1.74
C LYS A 7 14.54 7.11 -2.73
N LEU A 8 13.87 7.88 -3.59
CA LEU A 8 12.98 7.31 -4.62
C LEU A 8 13.74 6.38 -5.58
N LEU A 9 14.90 6.80 -6.06
CA LEU A 9 15.74 5.98 -6.95
C LEU A 9 16.17 4.68 -6.28
N ASN A 10 16.54 4.70 -5.01
CA ASN A 10 16.93 3.50 -4.28
C ASN A 10 15.75 2.55 -4.07
N ILE A 11 14.60 3.08 -3.68
CA ILE A 11 13.38 2.28 -3.52
C ILE A 11 13.00 1.63 -4.86
N SER A 12 12.98 2.40 -5.94
CA SER A 12 12.61 1.87 -7.26
C SER A 12 13.54 0.77 -7.76
N LYS A 13 14.85 0.88 -7.48
CA LYS A 13 15.83 -0.18 -7.81
C LYS A 13 15.51 -1.48 -7.07
N VAL A 14 15.20 -1.39 -5.78
CA VAL A 14 14.83 -2.57 -4.98
C VAL A 14 13.55 -3.19 -5.53
N LEU A 15 12.50 -2.40 -5.74
CA LEU A 15 11.22 -2.88 -6.26
C LEU A 15 11.36 -3.54 -7.63
N ASN A 16 12.11 -2.92 -8.54
CA ASN A 16 12.37 -3.50 -9.86
C ASN A 16 13.19 -4.80 -9.76
N GLY A 17 14.13 -4.87 -8.82
CA GLY A 17 14.96 -6.07 -8.60
C GLY A 17 14.17 -7.29 -8.10
N LEU A 18 13.04 -7.09 -7.40
CA LEU A 18 12.19 -8.17 -6.91
C LEU A 18 11.51 -8.97 -8.04
N GLY A 19 11.36 -8.39 -9.21
CA GLY A 19 10.65 -8.98 -10.35
C GLY A 19 11.50 -9.94 -11.20
N ALA A 20 12.71 -10.30 -10.78
CA ALA A 20 13.60 -11.19 -11.54
C ALA A 20 13.74 -10.82 -13.04
N GLY A 21 13.97 -9.54 -13.32
CA GLY A 21 14.09 -8.99 -14.67
C GLY A 21 12.78 -8.58 -15.33
N LYS A 22 11.66 -8.69 -14.61
CA LYS A 22 10.34 -8.18 -15.02
C LYS A 22 9.82 -7.23 -13.96
N PHE A 23 9.01 -6.27 -14.34
CA PHE A 23 8.32 -5.41 -13.38
C PHE A 23 7.33 -6.23 -12.54
N PRO A 24 7.34 -6.13 -11.20
CA PRO A 24 6.36 -6.80 -10.35
C PRO A 24 4.92 -6.45 -10.74
N LEU A 25 4.05 -7.44 -10.72
CA LEU A 25 2.64 -7.25 -11.10
C LEU A 25 1.90 -6.32 -10.16
N LEU A 26 2.07 -6.55 -8.86
CA LEU A 26 1.47 -5.79 -7.76
C LEU A 26 2.56 -5.43 -6.76
N ILE A 27 2.49 -4.22 -6.22
CA ILE A 27 3.39 -3.73 -5.17
C ILE A 27 2.54 -3.05 -4.10
N GLY A 28 2.45 -3.69 -2.93
CA GLY A 28 1.89 -3.06 -1.74
C GLY A 28 2.94 -2.19 -1.05
N LEU A 29 2.56 -0.97 -0.71
CA LEU A 29 3.42 -0.02 0.00
C LEU A 29 2.80 0.35 1.33
N SER A 30 3.61 0.50 2.35
CA SER A 30 3.25 1.06 3.65
C SER A 30 4.16 2.24 4.00
N GLU A 31 3.73 3.03 4.98
CA GLU A 31 4.41 4.26 5.38
C GLU A 31 4.53 5.28 4.23
N VAL A 32 3.50 5.34 3.41
CA VAL A 32 3.37 6.31 2.33
C VAL A 32 2.94 7.66 2.94
N GLU A 33 3.64 8.73 2.62
CA GLU A 33 3.36 10.06 3.15
C GLU A 33 2.17 10.73 2.45
N ASN A 34 2.05 10.57 1.14
CA ASN A 34 0.96 11.10 0.33
C ASN A 34 1.00 10.56 -1.11
N ARG A 35 -0.06 10.83 -1.88
CA ARG A 35 -0.16 10.40 -3.28
C ARG A 35 0.95 10.95 -4.17
N ASN A 36 1.46 12.16 -3.91
CA ASN A 36 2.50 12.76 -4.76
C ASN A 36 3.81 11.99 -4.68
N VAL A 37 4.18 11.50 -3.48
CA VAL A 37 5.38 10.67 -3.30
C VAL A 37 5.27 9.37 -4.11
N VAL A 38 4.10 8.74 -4.11
CA VAL A 38 3.87 7.52 -4.90
C VAL A 38 3.88 7.81 -6.40
N SER A 39 3.27 8.92 -6.81
CA SER A 39 3.30 9.38 -8.19
C SER A 39 4.72 9.66 -8.69
N ASP A 40 5.53 10.30 -7.87
CA ASP A 40 6.95 10.56 -8.18
C ASP A 40 7.74 9.26 -8.28
N LEU A 41 7.49 8.31 -7.38
CA LEU A 41 8.12 6.99 -7.42
C LEU A 41 7.82 6.26 -8.74
N VAL A 42 6.57 6.29 -9.16
CA VAL A 42 6.13 5.59 -10.39
C VAL A 42 6.59 6.31 -11.65
N ASN A 43 6.52 7.66 -11.69
CA ASN A 43 6.69 8.41 -12.95
C ASN A 43 8.10 8.99 -13.15
N LYS A 44 8.91 9.10 -12.09
CA LYS A 44 10.24 9.73 -12.13
C LYS A 44 11.40 8.77 -11.86
N THR A 45 11.13 7.48 -11.89
CA THR A 45 12.15 6.43 -11.64
C THR A 45 12.06 5.34 -12.71
N VAL A 46 12.86 4.29 -12.57
CA VAL A 46 12.81 3.12 -13.46
C VAL A 46 11.43 2.44 -13.51
N LEU A 47 10.57 2.67 -12.54
CA LEU A 47 9.20 2.12 -12.53
C LEU A 47 8.29 2.77 -13.59
N ALA A 48 8.69 3.87 -14.21
CA ALA A 48 7.91 4.52 -15.28
C ALA A 48 7.64 3.58 -16.47
N ASP A 49 8.59 2.70 -16.77
CA ASP A 49 8.45 1.72 -17.84
C ASP A 49 7.51 0.56 -17.48
N GLY A 50 7.12 0.45 -16.21
CA GLY A 50 6.25 -0.62 -15.70
C GLY A 50 4.75 -0.38 -15.92
N ASN A 51 4.33 0.77 -16.44
CA ASN A 51 2.93 1.17 -16.68
C ASN A 51 2.03 0.96 -15.46
N TYR A 52 2.44 1.49 -14.29
CA TYR A 52 1.71 1.29 -13.04
C TYR A 52 0.52 2.22 -12.87
N GLY A 53 -0.60 1.63 -12.42
CA GLY A 53 -1.69 2.37 -11.76
C GLY A 53 -1.43 2.49 -10.27
N ILE A 54 -2.04 3.51 -9.65
CA ILE A 54 -1.88 3.82 -8.22
C ILE A 54 -3.26 3.83 -7.56
N VAL A 55 -3.43 3.05 -6.49
CA VAL A 55 -4.56 3.16 -5.57
C VAL A 55 -4.03 3.66 -4.24
N HIS A 56 -4.51 4.81 -3.80
CA HIS A 56 -4.12 5.49 -2.57
C HIS A 56 -5.19 6.49 -2.14
N THR A 57 -5.38 6.62 -0.84
CA THR A 57 -6.12 7.72 -0.21
C THR A 57 -5.43 8.11 1.09
N ASP A 58 -5.60 9.35 1.51
CA ASP A 58 -5.14 9.82 2.81
C ASP A 58 -6.04 9.21 3.90
N SER A 59 -5.46 8.53 4.87
CA SER A 59 -6.15 7.93 6.01
C SER A 59 -6.13 8.87 7.22
N PRO A 60 -6.97 8.64 8.24
CA PRO A 60 -7.02 9.48 9.43
C PRO A 60 -5.87 9.23 10.43
N ASP A 61 -4.80 8.53 10.04
CA ASP A 61 -3.64 8.30 10.91
C ASP A 61 -2.96 9.62 11.28
N THR A 62 -2.80 9.86 12.58
CA THR A 62 -2.24 11.12 13.12
C THR A 62 -0.79 11.38 12.70
N ARG A 63 -0.08 10.38 12.21
CA ARG A 63 1.30 10.51 11.72
C ARG A 63 1.36 10.84 10.23
N GLY A 64 0.20 10.91 9.53
CA GLY A 64 0.12 11.17 8.11
C GLY A 64 0.85 10.13 7.27
N ILE A 65 0.71 8.84 7.62
CA ILE A 65 1.26 7.73 6.85
C ILE A 65 0.18 6.76 6.44
N ASP A 66 0.22 6.32 5.19
CA ASP A 66 -0.82 5.55 4.55
C ASP A 66 -0.31 4.24 3.96
N VAL A 67 -1.22 3.53 3.31
CA VAL A 67 -0.91 2.38 2.44
C VAL A 67 -1.26 2.73 1.00
N ALA A 68 -0.58 2.07 0.05
CA ALA A 68 -0.89 2.19 -1.37
C ALA A 68 -0.71 0.87 -2.09
N LEU A 69 -1.40 0.70 -3.21
CA LEU A 69 -1.18 -0.39 -4.15
C LEU A 69 -0.76 0.19 -5.50
N LEU A 70 0.35 -0.32 -6.02
CA LEU A 70 0.73 -0.16 -7.42
C LEU A 70 0.38 -1.43 -8.17
N TYR A 71 -0.21 -1.30 -9.35
CA TYR A 71 -0.57 -2.44 -10.18
C TYR A 71 -0.22 -2.18 -11.65
N ARG A 72 0.30 -3.18 -12.33
CA ARG A 72 0.57 -3.10 -13.77
C ARG A 72 -0.74 -3.13 -14.56
N LYS A 73 -1.04 -2.03 -15.25
CA LYS A 73 -2.28 -1.89 -16.04
C LYS A 73 -2.38 -2.88 -17.18
N ASP A 74 -1.25 -3.37 -17.69
CA ASP A 74 -1.20 -4.31 -18.81
C ASP A 74 -1.60 -5.74 -18.42
N SER A 75 -1.53 -6.06 -17.12
CA SER A 75 -1.66 -7.43 -16.63
C SER A 75 -2.69 -7.60 -15.52
N PHE A 76 -3.10 -6.50 -14.89
CA PHE A 76 -4.11 -6.49 -13.84
C PHE A 76 -5.15 -5.40 -14.14
N ARG A 77 -6.38 -5.80 -14.39
CA ARG A 77 -7.51 -4.89 -14.60
C ARG A 77 -8.23 -4.66 -13.29
N LEU A 78 -7.96 -3.51 -12.66
CA LEU A 78 -8.65 -3.10 -11.44
C LEU A 78 -10.16 -2.93 -11.72
N LEU A 79 -11.01 -3.61 -10.97
CA LEU A 79 -12.47 -3.55 -11.04
C LEU A 79 -13.05 -2.64 -9.96
N HIS A 80 -12.57 -2.83 -8.72
CA HIS A 80 -13.08 -2.12 -7.56
C HIS A 80 -11.96 -1.88 -6.54
N ASN A 81 -12.08 -0.80 -5.78
CA ASN A 81 -11.25 -0.57 -4.59
C ASN A 81 -12.09 0.09 -3.49
N ALA A 82 -11.70 -0.15 -2.25
CA ALA A 82 -12.30 0.44 -1.08
C ALA A 82 -11.25 0.64 0.02
N PHE A 83 -11.54 1.57 0.92
CA PHE A 83 -10.72 1.85 2.10
C PHE A 83 -11.57 1.62 3.33
N PHE A 84 -11.18 0.69 4.17
CA PHE A 84 -11.92 0.31 5.36
C PHE A 84 -11.27 0.93 6.61
N PRO A 85 -11.97 1.84 7.30
CA PRO A 85 -11.44 2.46 8.50
C PRO A 85 -11.34 1.46 9.65
N VAL A 86 -10.25 1.52 10.39
CA VAL A 86 -10.05 0.73 11.60
C VAL A 86 -10.37 1.61 12.81
N HIS A 87 -11.57 1.43 13.36
CA HIS A 87 -12.01 2.16 14.55
C HIS A 87 -11.44 1.52 15.81
N LEU A 88 -10.49 2.19 16.44
CA LEU A 88 -9.91 1.80 17.72
C LEU A 88 -10.77 2.32 18.88
N LYS A 89 -10.65 1.67 20.04
CA LYS A 89 -11.26 2.16 21.28
C LYS A 89 -10.62 3.49 21.67
N SER A 90 -11.35 4.33 22.40
CA SER A 90 -10.85 5.63 22.91
C SER A 90 -10.56 6.72 21.86
N GLY A 91 -11.09 6.62 20.65
CA GLY A 91 -10.95 7.66 19.63
C GLY A 91 -9.57 7.72 18.98
N GLU A 92 -8.70 6.75 19.22
CA GLU A 92 -7.44 6.61 18.49
C GLU A 92 -7.69 6.29 17.03
N THR A 93 -6.97 6.95 16.14
CA THR A 93 -7.00 6.70 14.70
C THR A 93 -5.79 5.88 14.27
N THR A 94 -5.95 5.13 13.19
CA THR A 94 -4.88 4.38 12.53
C THR A 94 -5.16 4.33 11.03
N ARG A 95 -4.25 3.74 10.27
CA ARG A 95 -4.37 3.61 8.81
C ARG A 95 -5.58 2.78 8.44
N ASP A 96 -6.21 3.18 7.36
CA ASP A 96 -7.23 2.38 6.72
C ASP A 96 -6.62 1.12 6.10
N ILE A 97 -7.45 0.10 5.90
CA ILE A 97 -7.09 -1.08 5.14
C ILE A 97 -7.54 -0.86 3.71
N LEU A 98 -6.60 -0.89 2.78
CA LEU A 98 -6.89 -0.82 1.35
C LEU A 98 -7.29 -2.19 0.85
N TYR A 99 -8.44 -2.28 0.20
CA TYR A 99 -8.91 -3.42 -0.56
C TYR A 99 -8.95 -3.09 -2.04
N CYS A 100 -8.50 -4.02 -2.87
CA CYS A 100 -8.63 -3.95 -4.32
C CYS A 100 -9.10 -5.31 -4.86
N GLU A 101 -10.01 -5.25 -5.81
CA GLU A 101 -10.46 -6.38 -6.59
C GLU A 101 -10.11 -6.14 -8.05
N GLY A 102 -9.59 -7.14 -8.72
CA GLY A 102 -9.27 -7.03 -10.13
C GLY A 102 -9.08 -8.37 -10.81
N ILE A 103 -8.99 -8.32 -12.13
CA ILE A 103 -8.78 -9.50 -12.97
C ILE A 103 -7.32 -9.59 -13.37
N LEU A 104 -6.74 -10.72 -13.04
CA LEU A 104 -5.46 -11.19 -13.55
C LEU A 104 -5.73 -12.04 -14.81
N ALA A 105 -4.98 -11.76 -15.88
CA ALA A 105 -5.12 -12.54 -17.11
C ALA A 105 -4.74 -14.02 -16.87
N PRO A 106 -5.45 -15.04 -17.47
CA PRO A 106 -6.51 -14.83 -18.45
C PRO A 106 -7.89 -14.49 -17.86
N ASN A 107 -8.28 -14.96 -16.66
CA ASN A 107 -9.61 -14.71 -16.10
C ASN A 107 -9.69 -14.93 -14.57
N ASP A 108 -8.58 -14.86 -13.85
CA ASP A 108 -8.59 -15.06 -12.41
C ASP A 108 -8.95 -13.77 -11.68
N THR A 109 -9.94 -13.81 -10.80
CA THR A 109 -10.25 -12.70 -9.91
C THR A 109 -9.34 -12.75 -8.69
N LEU A 110 -8.66 -11.64 -8.43
CA LEU A 110 -7.76 -11.49 -7.30
C LEU A 110 -8.29 -10.42 -6.35
N HIS A 111 -8.35 -10.76 -5.06
CA HIS A 111 -8.68 -9.86 -3.97
C HIS A 111 -7.39 -9.55 -3.20
N VAL A 112 -7.03 -8.26 -3.13
CA VAL A 112 -5.78 -7.79 -2.53
C VAL A 112 -6.08 -6.87 -1.38
N PHE A 113 -5.49 -7.14 -0.22
CA PHE A 113 -5.53 -6.26 0.94
C PHE A 113 -4.13 -5.71 1.20
N VAL A 114 -4.00 -4.40 1.29
CA VAL A 114 -2.78 -3.74 1.75
C VAL A 114 -3.03 -3.20 3.15
N CYS A 115 -2.28 -3.72 4.11
CA CYS A 115 -2.48 -3.44 5.53
C CYS A 115 -1.17 -2.95 6.17
N HIS A 116 -1.28 -1.95 7.04
CA HIS A 116 -0.20 -1.55 7.93
C HIS A 116 -0.72 -1.53 9.36
N PHE A 117 -0.67 -2.66 10.03
CA PHE A 117 -1.23 -2.84 11.37
C PHE A 117 -0.51 -2.00 12.42
N PRO A 118 -1.21 -1.66 13.52
CA PRO A 118 -0.60 -0.96 14.65
C PRO A 118 0.62 -1.71 15.20
N SER A 119 1.66 -0.95 15.49
CA SER A 119 2.92 -1.50 16.03
C SER A 119 2.77 -2.02 17.46
N MET A 120 3.77 -2.74 17.95
CA MET A 120 3.85 -3.21 19.34
C MET A 120 4.30 -2.11 20.32
N ARG A 121 4.13 -0.83 19.99
CA ARG A 121 4.52 0.28 20.85
C ARG A 121 3.82 0.19 22.21
N GLY A 122 4.59 0.25 23.28
CA GLY A 122 4.10 0.08 24.67
C GLY A 122 4.04 -1.37 25.15
N GLY A 123 4.53 -2.32 24.35
CA GLY A 123 4.58 -3.75 24.64
C GLY A 123 3.55 -4.56 23.87
N GLU A 124 3.87 -5.82 23.62
CA GLU A 124 3.07 -6.73 22.81
C GLU A 124 1.65 -6.90 23.39
N ALA A 125 1.55 -7.32 24.65
CA ALA A 125 0.27 -7.57 25.30
C ALA A 125 -0.64 -6.34 25.38
N LYS A 126 -0.06 -5.14 25.58
CA LYS A 126 -0.83 -3.89 25.65
C LYS A 126 -1.36 -3.44 24.30
N SER A 127 -0.70 -3.81 23.20
CA SER A 127 -1.03 -3.35 21.85
C SER A 127 -1.70 -4.43 20.99
N GLU A 128 -1.75 -5.68 21.44
CA GLU A 128 -2.31 -6.81 20.68
C GLU A 128 -3.75 -6.56 20.22
N TRP A 129 -4.60 -6.06 21.10
CA TRP A 129 -6.00 -5.78 20.77
C TRP A 129 -6.17 -4.84 19.55
N LYS A 130 -5.23 -3.91 19.33
CA LYS A 130 -5.26 -3.00 18.17
C LYS A 130 -5.00 -3.79 16.87
N ARG A 131 -4.07 -4.72 16.88
CA ARG A 131 -3.78 -5.61 15.74
C ARG A 131 -4.92 -6.57 15.47
N VAL A 132 -5.48 -7.17 16.54
CA VAL A 132 -6.66 -8.04 16.44
C VAL A 132 -7.85 -7.26 15.85
N LYS A 133 -8.06 -6.02 16.28
CA LYS A 133 -9.12 -5.17 15.74
C LYS A 133 -8.90 -4.89 14.25
N ALA A 134 -7.69 -4.53 13.84
CA ALA A 134 -7.36 -4.31 12.43
C ALA A 134 -7.55 -5.59 11.59
N ALA A 135 -7.07 -6.74 12.08
CA ALA A 135 -7.26 -8.02 11.42
C ALA A 135 -8.74 -8.43 11.28
N SER A 136 -9.59 -8.07 12.26
CA SER A 136 -11.02 -8.34 12.20
C SER A 136 -11.74 -7.57 11.09
N VAL A 137 -11.23 -6.41 10.69
CA VAL A 137 -11.77 -5.63 9.56
C VAL A 137 -11.51 -6.34 8.22
N VAL A 138 -10.33 -6.95 8.05
CA VAL A 138 -10.01 -7.74 6.84
C VAL A 138 -10.92 -8.96 6.69
N ARG A 139 -11.44 -9.48 7.80
CA ARG A 139 -12.22 -10.72 7.83
C ARG A 139 -13.72 -10.51 7.57
N GLN A 140 -14.21 -9.28 7.63
CA GLN A 140 -15.62 -8.93 7.37
C GLN A 140 -15.95 -8.97 5.88
#